data_c2d178d193c64ba2d94b982c7064ab81
#
_entry.id   c2d178d193c64ba2d94b982c7064ab81
#
_cell.length_a   1.000
_cell.length_b   1.000
_cell.length_c   1.000
_cell.angle_alpha   90.00
_cell.angle_beta   90.00
_cell.angle_gamma   90.00
#
_symmetry.space_group_name_H-M   'P 1'
#
loop_
_entity.id
_entity.type
_entity.pdbx_description
1 polymer ?
#
loop_
_entity_poly.entity_id
_entity_poly.type
_entity_poly.pdbx_seq_one_letter_code
_entity_poly.pdbx_strand_id
1 'polypeptide(L)'
;MKKLYVVLAVCLLWACQVTTAGAEGFALTEWSSRGLSLAGGMVGRADDPSAIAYNAAGITQLPGTHVMGGFAAIAPMGTIDLDLADGSHTSTTTKPHIWAAPHAYITHQLNDRFWLGLGLFSRFGLGNEFADNWTGRYNLTNINFQTFSLVPTVALKVNDVLSLSAGVEIMHASFAMGQQIPSMQYIGYFPSKGEDSKMTLNGTGWGVGAQLGAHFRMTDELSLGFSYKSPVTLNIAGSADFSRHHSNMLADQGQVPHTIDTDVHSTVHLPDSFAVGLAYRPLENLSFEVGTVFTRWSTYDSMNIYFDSDFQSINHKKWRDGWNFNASVEYEPLDWLALRAGFWYETPVTNESHADFMVPSHGRTGVXXXXQLDARSGLCPSLGAQPGLFGDRCRRYPFVRGECQQREQPEHGGQHLFRHHRLHVLMAGLPRRA
;
A
#
# COMPACT_ATOMS: atom_id res chain seq x y z
N MET A 1 14.25 -25.05 25.59
CA MET A 1 12.83 -24.91 25.18
C MET A 1 12.05 -23.94 26.07
N LYS A 2 11.97 -24.14 27.40
CA LYS A 2 11.23 -23.22 28.30
C LYS A 2 11.65 -21.75 28.20
N LYS A 3 12.96 -21.47 28.06
CA LYS A 3 13.47 -20.10 27.91
C LYS A 3 13.02 -19.43 26.58
N LEU A 4 12.88 -20.23 25.52
CA LEU A 4 12.41 -19.73 24.23
C LEU A 4 10.93 -19.34 24.27
N TYR A 5 10.09 -20.15 24.94
CA TYR A 5 8.67 -19.82 25.13
C TYR A 5 8.47 -18.56 25.95
N VAL A 6 9.32 -18.33 26.96
CA VAL A 6 9.27 -17.11 27.78
C VAL A 6 9.62 -15.88 26.94
N VAL A 7 10.68 -15.97 26.12
CA VAL A 7 11.06 -14.86 25.22
C VAL A 7 9.95 -14.57 24.22
N LEU A 8 9.39 -15.63 23.58
CA LEU A 8 8.25 -15.48 22.67
C LEU A 8 7.02 -14.87 23.35
N ALA A 9 6.71 -15.32 24.57
CA ALA A 9 5.58 -14.78 25.33
C ALA A 9 5.82 -13.31 25.73
N VAL A 10 7.04 -12.94 26.11
CA VAL A 10 7.42 -11.56 26.44
C VAL A 10 7.34 -10.69 25.18
N CYS A 11 7.83 -11.16 24.04
CA CYS A 11 7.72 -10.42 22.77
C CYS A 11 6.26 -10.25 22.35
N LEU A 12 5.42 -11.27 22.54
CA LEU A 12 3.99 -11.19 22.27
C LEU A 12 3.28 -10.22 23.22
N LEU A 13 3.67 -10.19 24.49
CA LEU A 13 3.10 -9.26 25.48
C LEU A 13 3.54 -7.82 25.21
N TRP A 14 4.77 -7.60 24.76
CA TRP A 14 5.28 -6.28 24.39
C TRP A 14 4.59 -5.76 23.10
N ALA A 15 4.34 -6.64 22.14
CA ALA A 15 3.61 -6.29 20.92
C ALA A 15 2.17 -5.82 21.20
N CYS A 16 1.64 -6.09 22.40
CA CYS A 16 0.28 -5.72 22.79
C CYS A 16 0.16 -4.30 23.36
N GLN A 17 1.26 -3.55 23.52
CA GLN A 17 1.26 -2.22 24.17
C GLN A 17 1.42 -1.06 23.16
N VAL A 18 0.86 -1.19 21.96
CA VAL A 18 1.01 -0.12 20.97
C VAL A 18 -0.13 0.89 21.11
N THR A 19 0.23 2.06 21.55
CA THR A 19 -0.67 3.21 21.64
C THR A 19 -0.29 4.27 20.60
N THR A 20 -1.25 4.73 19.86
CA THR A 20 -1.26 5.86 18.91
C THR A 20 -0.48 5.69 17.59
N ALA A 21 -1.18 5.92 16.58
CA ALA A 21 -0.83 5.62 15.21
C ALA A 21 -0.85 6.86 14.31
N GLY A 22 0.12 7.01 13.43
CA GLY A 22 0.16 8.07 12.41
C GLY A 22 0.75 7.51 11.11
N ALA A 23 0.56 8.10 9.95
CA ALA A 23 0.75 7.45 8.67
C ALA A 23 1.83 8.06 7.77
N GLU A 24 2.57 7.25 7.04
CA GLU A 24 3.37 7.66 5.89
C GLU A 24 2.48 7.85 4.64
N GLY A 25 1.48 8.73 4.72
CA GLY A 25 0.61 9.07 3.60
C GLY A 25 -0.14 7.87 3.01
N PHE A 26 -0.08 7.72 1.67
CA PHE A 26 -0.72 6.61 0.95
C PHE A 26 0.28 5.79 0.12
N ALA A 27 1.55 5.80 0.50
CA ALA A 27 2.54 4.89 -0.06
C ALA A 27 2.27 3.47 0.43
N LEU A 28 2.46 2.50 -0.45
CA LEU A 28 2.27 1.07 -0.18
C LEU A 28 3.63 0.38 -0.07
N THR A 29 3.70 -0.65 0.76
CA THR A 29 4.86 -1.52 0.91
C THR A 29 4.50 -3.00 0.68
N GLU A 30 3.25 -3.28 0.33
CA GLU A 30 2.68 -4.61 0.16
C GLU A 30 3.02 -5.20 -1.22
N TRP A 31 4.32 -5.20 -1.56
CA TRP A 31 4.80 -5.60 -2.89
C TRP A 31 5.08 -7.10 -3.00
N SER A 32 4.99 -7.85 -1.91
CA SER A 32 4.99 -9.31 -1.91
C SER A 32 4.45 -9.83 -0.57
N SER A 33 3.92 -11.06 -0.57
CA SER A 33 3.43 -11.68 0.67
C SER A 33 4.56 -11.86 1.68
N ARG A 34 5.78 -12.18 1.21
CA ARG A 34 6.95 -12.30 2.08
C ARG A 34 7.36 -10.94 2.64
N GLY A 35 7.48 -9.92 1.78
CA GLY A 35 7.84 -8.57 2.23
C GLY A 35 6.81 -7.98 3.17
N LEU A 36 5.51 -8.21 2.91
CA LEU A 36 4.43 -7.80 3.81
C LEU A 36 4.60 -8.43 5.20
N SER A 37 4.84 -9.76 5.26
CA SER A 37 5.02 -10.45 6.54
C SER A 37 6.29 -10.03 7.29
N LEU A 38 7.24 -9.43 6.58
CA LEU A 38 8.49 -8.90 7.14
C LEU A 38 8.44 -7.36 7.31
N ALA A 39 7.24 -6.77 7.26
CA ALA A 39 7.06 -5.32 7.44
C ALA A 39 7.91 -4.47 6.48
N GLY A 40 8.11 -4.94 5.24
CA GLY A 40 8.95 -4.28 4.25
C GLY A 40 10.45 -4.58 4.36
N GLY A 41 10.87 -5.41 5.31
CA GLY A 41 12.27 -5.77 5.54
C GLY A 41 12.85 -6.67 4.44
N MET A 42 13.01 -6.10 3.25
CA MET A 42 13.48 -6.78 2.05
C MET A 42 14.50 -5.93 1.26
N VAL A 43 14.99 -4.85 1.85
CA VAL A 43 15.94 -3.97 1.16
C VAL A 43 17.37 -4.51 1.27
N GLY A 44 17.72 -5.02 2.46
CA GLY A 44 19.01 -5.65 2.71
C GLY A 44 19.03 -7.13 2.30
N ARG A 45 17.93 -7.88 2.51
CA ARG A 45 17.81 -9.28 2.05
C ARG A 45 17.80 -9.37 0.53
N ALA A 46 16.78 -8.78 -0.08
CA ALA A 46 16.60 -8.65 -1.53
C ALA A 46 16.89 -9.96 -2.29
N ASP A 47 16.45 -11.11 -1.76
CA ASP A 47 16.85 -12.44 -2.18
C ASP A 47 15.73 -13.28 -2.80
N ASP A 48 14.67 -12.59 -3.30
CA ASP A 48 13.61 -13.21 -4.11
C ASP A 48 13.17 -12.25 -5.24
N PRO A 49 12.34 -12.68 -6.20
CA PRO A 49 11.98 -11.82 -7.34
C PRO A 49 11.32 -10.50 -6.99
N SER A 50 10.65 -10.38 -5.82
CA SER A 50 10.06 -9.12 -5.38
C SER A 50 11.13 -8.07 -5.02
N ALA A 51 12.41 -8.44 -4.97
CA ALA A 51 13.51 -7.48 -4.85
C ALA A 51 13.41 -6.35 -5.89
N ILE A 52 12.82 -6.61 -7.07
CA ILE A 52 12.58 -5.55 -8.06
C ILE A 52 11.83 -4.37 -7.43
N ALA A 53 10.88 -4.64 -6.52
CA ALA A 53 10.14 -3.58 -5.85
C ALA A 53 10.86 -2.99 -4.63
N TYR A 54 11.65 -3.79 -3.90
CA TYR A 54 12.31 -3.33 -2.65
C TYR A 54 13.72 -2.79 -2.93
N ASN A 55 14.58 -3.59 -3.56
CA ASN A 55 15.95 -3.22 -3.96
C ASN A 55 16.37 -4.11 -5.13
N ALA A 56 16.19 -3.61 -6.33
CA ALA A 56 16.39 -4.42 -7.54
C ALA A 56 17.82 -4.91 -7.74
N ALA A 57 18.82 -4.31 -7.07
CA ALA A 57 20.20 -4.83 -7.14
C ALA A 57 20.31 -6.24 -6.55
N GLY A 58 19.38 -6.62 -5.67
CA GLY A 58 19.37 -7.96 -5.07
C GLY A 58 19.06 -9.09 -6.04
N ILE A 59 18.44 -8.81 -7.22
CA ILE A 59 18.14 -9.91 -8.17
C ILE A 59 19.40 -10.60 -8.70
N THR A 60 20.59 -10.00 -8.51
CA THR A 60 21.87 -10.64 -8.83
C THR A 60 22.15 -11.88 -7.97
N GLN A 61 21.38 -12.08 -6.90
CA GLN A 61 21.45 -13.26 -6.05
C GLN A 61 20.66 -14.45 -6.62
N LEU A 62 19.87 -14.24 -7.69
CA LEU A 62 18.92 -15.22 -8.21
C LEU A 62 19.46 -15.87 -9.49
N PRO A 63 20.05 -17.06 -9.41
CA PRO A 63 20.58 -17.72 -10.62
C PRO A 63 19.46 -18.26 -11.51
N GLY A 64 19.61 -18.09 -12.82
CA GLY A 64 18.63 -18.62 -13.79
C GLY A 64 17.41 -17.73 -13.95
N THR A 65 16.23 -18.32 -14.07
CA THR A 65 14.96 -17.62 -14.28
C THR A 65 14.02 -17.90 -13.12
N HIS A 66 13.44 -16.84 -12.56
CA HIS A 66 12.45 -16.93 -11.48
C HIS A 66 11.20 -16.15 -11.85
N VAL A 67 10.05 -16.71 -11.53
CA VAL A 67 8.74 -16.06 -11.70
C VAL A 67 8.02 -16.10 -10.36
N MET A 68 7.40 -14.99 -9.99
CA MET A 68 6.66 -14.86 -8.75
C MET A 68 5.40 -14.02 -9.01
N GLY A 69 4.29 -14.37 -8.38
CA GLY A 69 3.07 -13.58 -8.47
C GLY A 69 2.16 -13.82 -7.28
N GLY A 70 1.35 -12.81 -6.98
CA GLY A 70 0.42 -12.87 -5.86
C GLY A 70 -0.40 -11.59 -5.74
N PHE A 71 -1.08 -11.44 -4.61
CA PHE A 71 -1.77 -10.20 -4.28
C PHE A 71 -1.81 -10.02 -2.77
N ALA A 72 -1.86 -8.77 -2.33
CA ALA A 72 -2.17 -8.41 -0.95
C ALA A 72 -3.62 -7.93 -0.89
N ALA A 73 -4.38 -8.40 0.09
CA ALA A 73 -5.72 -7.92 0.37
C ALA A 73 -5.64 -6.87 1.48
N ILE A 74 -6.05 -5.65 1.18
CA ILE A 74 -5.96 -4.51 2.10
C ILE A 74 -7.38 -4.10 2.48
N ALA A 75 -7.71 -4.14 3.76
CA ALA A 75 -9.03 -3.78 4.27
C ALA A 75 -8.88 -2.62 5.28
N PRO A 76 -8.82 -1.37 4.79
CA PRO A 76 -8.72 -0.23 5.70
C PRO A 76 -10.02 -0.06 6.47
N MET A 77 -9.92 0.10 7.76
CA MET A 77 -11.05 0.37 8.64
C MET A 77 -10.64 1.46 9.64
N GLY A 78 -11.47 2.46 9.77
CA GLY A 78 -11.19 3.56 10.69
C GLY A 78 -12.46 4.18 11.24
N THR A 79 -12.35 4.74 12.43
CA THR A 79 -13.39 5.55 13.04
C THR A 79 -12.88 6.98 13.14
N ILE A 80 -13.68 7.93 12.70
CA ILE A 80 -13.39 9.35 12.78
C ILE A 80 -14.33 9.97 13.82
N ASP A 81 -13.75 10.54 14.84
CA ASP A 81 -14.48 11.29 15.86
C ASP A 81 -14.38 12.77 15.50
N LEU A 82 -15.51 13.45 15.47
CA LEU A 82 -15.61 14.86 15.07
C LEU A 82 -16.23 15.69 16.20
N ASP A 83 -15.58 16.78 16.53
CA ASP A 83 -16.10 17.83 17.38
C ASP A 83 -16.70 18.90 16.47
N LEU A 84 -18.00 19.13 16.56
CA LEU A 84 -18.72 20.06 15.71
C LEU A 84 -18.72 21.45 16.32
N ALA A 85 -18.91 22.47 15.49
CA ALA A 85 -18.90 23.88 15.91
C ALA A 85 -19.97 24.21 16.93
N ASP A 86 -21.04 23.41 17.01
CA ASP A 86 -22.10 23.57 18.00
C ASP A 86 -21.80 22.95 19.37
N GLY A 87 -20.61 22.35 19.51
CA GLY A 87 -20.15 21.65 20.70
C GLY A 87 -20.61 20.20 20.80
N SER A 88 -21.30 19.67 19.79
CA SER A 88 -21.69 18.27 19.78
C SER A 88 -20.55 17.40 19.24
N HIS A 89 -20.57 16.12 19.63
CA HIS A 89 -19.61 15.12 19.18
C HIS A 89 -20.32 14.09 18.32
N THR A 90 -19.68 13.64 17.25
CA THR A 90 -20.20 12.57 16.42
C THR A 90 -19.07 11.63 16.01
N SER A 91 -19.38 10.38 15.75
CA SER A 91 -18.42 9.37 15.36
C SER A 91 -18.92 8.63 14.12
N THR A 92 -18.04 8.40 13.17
CA THR A 92 -18.35 7.69 11.93
C THR A 92 -17.28 6.67 11.63
N THR A 93 -17.70 5.47 11.25
CA THR A 93 -16.79 4.40 10.82
C THR A 93 -16.84 4.26 9.30
N THR A 94 -15.70 4.03 8.68
CA THR A 94 -15.62 3.75 7.24
C THR A 94 -16.37 2.46 6.91
N LYS A 95 -16.97 2.40 5.73
CA LYS A 95 -17.58 1.17 5.24
C LYS A 95 -16.50 0.11 5.00
N PRO A 96 -16.74 -1.15 5.37
CA PRO A 96 -15.77 -2.21 5.08
C PRO A 96 -15.64 -2.43 3.57
N HIS A 97 -14.41 -2.41 3.09
CA HIS A 97 -14.09 -2.67 1.69
C HIS A 97 -12.74 -3.37 1.62
N ILE A 98 -12.57 -4.27 0.65
CA ILE A 98 -11.30 -4.98 0.44
C ILE A 98 -10.71 -4.54 -0.90
N TRP A 99 -9.51 -4.02 -0.84
CA TRP A 99 -8.73 -3.59 -2.01
C TRP A 99 -7.66 -4.65 -2.29
N ALA A 100 -7.51 -5.02 -3.56
CA ALA A 100 -6.48 -5.96 -3.96
C ALA A 100 -5.28 -5.21 -4.53
N ALA A 101 -4.08 -5.48 -4.03
CA ALA A 101 -2.82 -4.99 -4.57
C ALA A 101 -2.07 -6.17 -5.21
N PRO A 102 -2.29 -6.43 -6.51
CA PRO A 102 -1.61 -7.52 -7.19
C PRO A 102 -0.15 -7.19 -7.44
N HIS A 103 0.68 -8.25 -7.47
CA HIS A 103 2.09 -8.11 -7.81
C HIS A 103 2.57 -9.31 -8.61
N ALA A 104 3.49 -9.06 -9.53
CA ALA A 104 4.08 -10.11 -10.36
C ALA A 104 5.51 -9.71 -10.75
N TYR A 105 6.41 -10.69 -10.78
CA TYR A 105 7.81 -10.46 -11.05
C TYR A 105 8.37 -11.58 -11.91
N ILE A 106 9.27 -11.22 -12.82
CA ILE A 106 10.14 -12.18 -13.48
C ILE A 106 11.57 -11.64 -13.44
N THR A 107 12.51 -12.51 -13.11
CA THR A 107 13.94 -12.20 -13.16
C THR A 107 14.64 -13.26 -14.01
N HIS A 108 15.68 -12.84 -14.73
CA HIS A 108 16.45 -13.74 -15.59
C HIS A 108 17.93 -13.35 -15.56
N GLN A 109 18.76 -14.32 -15.26
CA GLN A 109 20.20 -14.18 -15.31
C GLN A 109 20.68 -14.30 -16.76
N LEU A 110 21.20 -13.22 -17.34
CA LEU A 110 21.74 -13.24 -18.71
C LEU A 110 23.13 -13.90 -18.75
N ASN A 111 23.96 -13.60 -17.73
CA ASN A 111 25.31 -14.14 -17.58
C ASN A 111 25.77 -13.89 -16.14
N ASP A 112 27.04 -14.15 -15.84
CA ASP A 112 27.56 -14.04 -14.46
C ASP A 112 27.57 -12.60 -13.92
N ARG A 113 27.32 -11.59 -14.77
CA ARG A 113 27.36 -10.17 -14.37
C ARG A 113 26.02 -9.45 -14.53
N PHE A 114 25.15 -9.88 -15.44
CA PHE A 114 23.94 -9.14 -15.78
C PHE A 114 22.67 -9.95 -15.57
N TRP A 115 21.69 -9.27 -14.98
CA TRP A 115 20.32 -9.79 -14.77
C TRP A 115 19.32 -8.81 -15.34
N LEU A 116 18.22 -9.35 -15.87
CA LEU A 116 17.04 -8.59 -16.26
C LEU A 116 15.91 -8.88 -15.28
N GLY A 117 15.10 -7.88 -15.03
CA GLY A 117 13.91 -8.01 -14.21
C GLY A 117 12.74 -7.25 -14.82
N LEU A 118 11.54 -7.75 -14.58
CA LEU A 118 10.30 -7.04 -14.87
C LEU A 118 9.37 -7.21 -13.67
N GLY A 119 8.96 -6.10 -13.08
CA GLY A 119 8.05 -6.10 -11.94
C GLY A 119 6.74 -5.39 -12.27
N LEU A 120 5.65 -5.90 -11.73
CA LEU A 120 4.34 -5.25 -11.71
C LEU A 120 3.89 -5.18 -10.25
N PHE A 121 3.64 -3.98 -9.74
CA PHE A 121 3.20 -3.78 -8.35
C PHE A 121 2.57 -2.40 -8.18
N SER A 122 1.94 -2.17 -7.03
CA SER A 122 1.31 -0.88 -6.71
C SER A 122 2.19 -0.12 -5.71
N ARG A 123 2.65 1.07 -6.10
CA ARG A 123 3.50 1.90 -5.23
C ARG A 123 2.67 2.82 -4.33
N PHE A 124 1.51 3.25 -4.82
CA PHE A 124 0.61 4.14 -4.08
C PHE A 124 -0.81 3.63 -4.18
N GLY A 125 -1.55 3.78 -3.09
CA GLY A 125 -2.95 3.39 -3.06
C GLY A 125 -3.69 4.01 -1.89
N LEU A 126 -4.94 4.39 -2.13
CA LEU A 126 -5.77 5.03 -1.13
C LEU A 126 -7.23 4.64 -1.39
N GLY A 127 -7.90 4.14 -0.39
CA GLY A 127 -9.31 3.81 -0.52
C GLY A 127 -10.05 3.99 0.80
N ASN A 128 -11.05 4.86 0.80
CA ASN A 128 -11.96 5.05 1.93
C ASN A 128 -13.38 5.24 1.40
N GLU A 129 -14.35 4.72 2.12
CA GLU A 129 -15.76 4.91 1.80
C GLU A 129 -16.55 5.15 3.09
N PHE A 130 -17.42 6.12 3.06
CA PHE A 130 -18.27 6.53 4.18
C PHE A 130 -19.75 6.35 3.83
N ALA A 131 -20.62 6.40 4.82
CA ALA A 131 -22.07 6.44 4.59
C ALA A 131 -22.45 7.73 3.89
N ASP A 132 -23.44 7.69 2.99
CA ASP A 132 -23.83 8.86 2.21
C ASP A 132 -24.36 10.02 3.08
N ASN A 133 -24.86 9.70 4.27
CA ASN A 133 -25.42 10.68 5.20
C ASN A 133 -24.48 11.05 6.37
N TRP A 134 -23.18 10.67 6.28
CA TRP A 134 -22.27 11.01 7.36
C TRP A 134 -21.98 12.53 7.42
N THR A 135 -21.52 12.99 8.57
CA THR A 135 -21.36 14.42 8.85
C THR A 135 -20.38 15.13 7.88
N GLY A 136 -19.30 14.44 7.50
CA GLY A 136 -18.29 15.00 6.59
C GLY A 136 -18.56 14.81 5.10
N ARG A 137 -19.78 14.41 4.69
CA ARG A 137 -20.12 14.08 3.30
C ARG A 137 -19.89 15.21 2.28
N TYR A 138 -19.87 16.45 2.74
CA TYR A 138 -19.59 17.60 1.88
C TYR A 138 -18.12 17.78 1.56
N ASN A 139 -17.25 17.07 2.30
CA ASN A 139 -15.84 16.99 2.00
C ASN A 139 -15.53 15.71 1.18
N LEU A 140 -16.09 14.58 1.62
CA LEU A 140 -15.77 13.28 1.01
C LEU A 140 -16.85 12.24 1.34
N THR A 141 -17.35 11.50 0.35
CA THR A 141 -18.11 10.27 0.59
C THR A 141 -17.30 9.04 0.27
N ASN A 142 -16.47 9.10 -0.75
CA ASN A 142 -15.56 8.00 -1.09
C ASN A 142 -14.35 8.53 -1.84
N ILE A 143 -13.25 7.83 -1.70
CA ILE A 143 -12.05 8.03 -2.52
C ILE A 143 -11.46 6.67 -2.86
N ASN A 144 -11.02 6.54 -4.09
CA ASN A 144 -10.26 5.39 -4.57
C ASN A 144 -9.16 5.90 -5.50
N PHE A 145 -7.93 5.75 -5.06
CA PHE A 145 -6.76 6.07 -5.87
C PHE A 145 -5.88 4.81 -5.92
N GLN A 146 -5.64 4.31 -7.10
CA GLN A 146 -4.86 3.10 -7.31
C GLN A 146 -3.79 3.35 -8.35
N THR A 147 -2.58 2.88 -8.10
CA THR A 147 -1.51 2.92 -9.09
C THR A 147 -1.02 1.51 -9.40
N PHE A 148 -0.59 1.31 -10.63
CA PHE A 148 0.07 0.09 -11.07
C PHE A 148 1.34 0.50 -11.81
N SER A 149 2.47 0.00 -11.33
CA SER A 149 3.79 0.30 -11.90
C SER A 149 4.35 -0.92 -12.60
N LEU A 150 4.71 -0.76 -13.87
CA LEU A 150 5.47 -1.73 -14.63
C LEU A 150 6.94 -1.26 -14.62
N VAL A 151 7.84 -2.14 -14.16
CA VAL A 151 9.22 -1.74 -13.89
C VAL A 151 10.21 -2.71 -14.55
N PRO A 152 10.55 -2.47 -15.84
CA PRO A 152 11.72 -3.12 -16.42
C PRO A 152 12.99 -2.64 -15.73
N THR A 153 13.88 -3.58 -15.42
CA THR A 153 15.06 -3.35 -14.59
C THR A 153 16.24 -4.16 -15.10
N VAL A 154 17.43 -3.54 -15.02
CA VAL A 154 18.70 -4.22 -15.24
C VAL A 154 19.49 -4.19 -13.94
N ALA A 155 20.10 -5.31 -13.57
CA ALA A 155 21.03 -5.36 -12.45
C ALA A 155 22.40 -5.89 -12.91
N LEU A 156 23.42 -5.34 -12.30
CA LEU A 156 24.83 -5.63 -12.61
C LEU A 156 25.53 -6.10 -11.32
N LYS A 157 26.09 -7.28 -11.34
CA LYS A 157 27.02 -7.75 -10.32
C LYS A 157 28.40 -7.18 -10.66
N VAL A 158 28.80 -6.09 -9.96
CA VAL A 158 30.08 -5.41 -10.19
C VAL A 158 31.23 -6.34 -9.75
N ASN A 159 31.07 -6.94 -8.56
CA ASN A 159 31.99 -7.93 -7.98
C ASN A 159 31.21 -8.76 -6.94
N ASP A 160 31.91 -9.56 -6.15
CA ASP A 160 31.25 -10.44 -5.17
C ASP A 160 30.66 -9.67 -3.97
N VAL A 161 31.05 -8.41 -3.77
CA VAL A 161 30.57 -7.57 -2.69
C VAL A 161 29.47 -6.63 -3.15
N LEU A 162 29.53 -6.09 -4.39
CA LEU A 162 28.67 -4.99 -4.84
C LEU A 162 27.87 -5.36 -6.07
N SER A 163 26.56 -5.17 -5.98
CA SER A 163 25.63 -5.21 -7.10
C SER A 163 24.91 -3.86 -7.20
N LEU A 164 24.63 -3.45 -8.42
CA LEU A 164 23.92 -2.19 -8.74
C LEU A 164 22.71 -2.51 -9.64
N SER A 165 21.71 -1.65 -9.62
CA SER A 165 20.57 -1.78 -10.54
C SER A 165 20.03 -0.42 -10.97
N ALA A 166 19.39 -0.44 -12.13
CA ALA A 166 18.62 0.70 -12.64
C ALA A 166 17.36 0.17 -13.33
N GLY A 167 16.25 0.85 -13.12
CA GLY A 167 14.96 0.52 -13.73
C GLY A 167 14.19 1.76 -14.10
N VAL A 168 13.28 1.61 -15.06
CA VAL A 168 12.31 2.64 -15.43
C VAL A 168 10.96 2.24 -14.87
N GLU A 169 10.29 3.15 -14.21
CA GLU A 169 8.94 2.92 -13.68
C GLU A 169 7.92 3.57 -14.61
N ILE A 170 7.04 2.78 -15.20
CA ILE A 170 5.91 3.25 -15.98
C ILE A 170 4.67 3.04 -15.12
N MET A 171 4.10 4.14 -14.64
CA MET A 171 2.99 4.10 -13.68
C MET A 171 1.69 4.52 -14.34
N HIS A 172 0.67 3.69 -14.21
CA HIS A 172 -0.72 4.00 -14.52
C HIS A 172 -1.45 4.29 -13.22
N ALA A 173 -2.29 5.33 -13.20
CA ALA A 173 -3.11 5.68 -12.05
C ALA A 173 -4.58 5.73 -12.45
N SER A 174 -5.44 5.32 -11.54
CA SER A 174 -6.88 5.50 -11.62
C SER A 174 -7.34 6.21 -10.34
N PHE A 175 -8.23 7.18 -10.51
CA PHE A 175 -8.73 8.04 -9.44
C PHE A 175 -10.24 8.10 -9.51
N ALA A 176 -10.91 7.93 -8.38
CA ALA A 176 -12.34 8.17 -8.24
C ALA A 176 -12.60 8.83 -6.90
N MET A 177 -13.45 9.84 -6.86
CA MET A 177 -13.81 10.55 -5.64
C MET A 177 -15.27 10.96 -5.70
N GLY A 178 -15.95 10.86 -4.56
CA GLY A 178 -17.32 11.33 -4.42
C GLY A 178 -17.47 12.30 -3.25
N GLN A 179 -18.33 13.26 -3.40
CA GLN A 179 -18.78 14.12 -2.30
C GLN A 179 -20.20 14.56 -2.54
N GLN A 180 -20.86 15.02 -1.49
CA GLN A 180 -22.16 15.63 -1.63
C GLN A 180 -22.03 17.15 -1.69
N ILE A 181 -22.94 17.78 -2.40
CA ILE A 181 -23.05 19.23 -2.50
C ILE A 181 -24.34 19.62 -1.79
N PRO A 182 -24.26 20.50 -0.78
CA PRO A 182 -25.47 20.87 -0.03
C PRO A 182 -26.50 21.51 -0.95
N SER A 183 -27.74 21.12 -0.76
CA SER A 183 -28.85 21.78 -1.48
C SER A 183 -28.80 23.28 -1.20
N MET A 184 -28.69 24.07 -2.26
CA MET A 184 -28.65 25.55 -2.10
C MET A 184 -30.00 26.08 -1.63
N GLN A 185 -30.21 26.16 -0.33
CA GLN A 185 -31.38 26.78 0.29
C GLN A 185 -31.41 28.30 0.12
N TYR A 186 -30.44 28.89 -0.58
CA TYR A 186 -30.22 30.34 -0.58
C TYR A 186 -30.17 30.96 -1.97
N ILE A 187 -31.20 30.71 -2.77
CA ILE A 187 -31.54 31.72 -3.78
C ILE A 187 -32.95 32.16 -3.41
N GLY A 188 -33.02 33.20 -2.61
CA GLY A 188 -34.14 33.69 -1.87
C GLY A 188 -35.51 33.36 -2.44
N TYR A 189 -36.42 33.07 -1.60
CA TYR A 189 -37.87 32.90 -1.76
C TYR A 189 -38.44 31.49 -1.66
N PHE A 190 -37.64 30.41 -1.79
CA PHE A 190 -38.22 29.07 -1.64
C PHE A 190 -37.34 28.21 -0.75
N PRO A 191 -37.78 27.89 0.47
CA PRO A 191 -37.11 26.83 1.23
C PRO A 191 -37.39 25.48 0.56
N SER A 192 -36.54 25.08 -0.34
CA SER A 192 -36.59 23.69 -0.81
C SER A 192 -35.97 22.81 0.26
N LYS A 193 -36.74 21.89 0.83
CA LYS A 193 -36.20 20.73 1.52
C LYS A 193 -35.65 19.80 0.46
N GLY A 194 -34.67 20.30 -0.33
CA GLY A 194 -34.04 19.50 -1.36
C GLY A 194 -33.02 18.54 -0.74
N GLU A 195 -32.94 17.34 -1.26
CA GLU A 195 -31.88 16.45 -0.94
C GLU A 195 -30.55 16.95 -1.55
N ASP A 196 -29.44 16.63 -0.91
CA ASP A 196 -28.13 17.04 -1.40
C ASP A 196 -27.85 16.46 -2.79
N SER A 197 -27.17 17.23 -3.62
CA SER A 197 -26.67 16.75 -4.92
C SER A 197 -25.40 15.93 -4.71
N LYS A 198 -25.09 15.07 -5.69
CA LYS A 198 -23.88 14.24 -5.63
C LYS A 198 -22.91 14.70 -6.72
N MET A 199 -21.64 14.83 -6.37
CA MET A 199 -20.56 14.99 -7.32
C MET A 199 -19.72 13.71 -7.32
N THR A 200 -19.42 13.20 -8.50
CA THR A 200 -18.53 12.06 -8.70
C THR A 200 -17.45 12.45 -9.69
N LEU A 201 -16.20 12.28 -9.28
CA LEU A 201 -15.01 12.52 -10.13
C LEU A 201 -14.40 11.18 -10.47
N ASN A 202 -14.06 10.99 -11.74
CA ASN A 202 -13.32 9.80 -12.21
C ASN A 202 -12.24 10.26 -13.18
N GLY A 203 -11.08 9.61 -13.11
CA GLY A 203 -10.00 9.95 -14.03
C GLY A 203 -8.91 8.91 -14.04
N THR A 204 -8.12 8.91 -15.11
CA THR A 204 -6.95 8.04 -15.24
C THR A 204 -5.76 8.85 -15.74
N GLY A 205 -4.58 8.37 -15.46
CA GLY A 205 -3.36 9.07 -15.88
C GLY A 205 -2.15 8.17 -15.93
N TRP A 206 -1.09 8.70 -16.53
CA TRP A 206 0.19 8.00 -16.65
C TRP A 206 1.30 8.90 -16.14
N GLY A 207 2.35 8.26 -15.64
CA GLY A 207 3.59 8.93 -15.26
C GLY A 207 4.77 8.01 -15.43
N VAL A 208 5.96 8.60 -15.44
CA VAL A 208 7.20 7.85 -15.59
C VAL A 208 8.16 8.26 -14.48
N GLY A 209 8.83 7.27 -13.93
CA GLY A 209 9.87 7.46 -12.92
C GLY A 209 11.05 6.54 -13.18
N ALA A 210 11.98 6.55 -12.24
CA ALA A 210 13.16 5.69 -12.27
C ALA A 210 13.41 5.09 -10.91
N GLN A 211 14.05 3.94 -10.88
CA GLN A 211 14.57 3.37 -9.64
C GLN A 211 16.03 2.97 -9.78
N LEU A 212 16.76 3.14 -8.68
CA LEU A 212 18.17 2.76 -8.58
C LEU A 212 18.34 1.91 -7.33
N GLY A 213 19.24 0.94 -7.39
CA GLY A 213 19.53 0.10 -6.24
C GLY A 213 21.01 -0.19 -6.12
N ALA A 214 21.44 -0.40 -4.88
CA ALA A 214 22.77 -0.93 -4.58
C ALA A 214 22.62 -2.00 -3.47
N HIS A 215 23.34 -3.09 -3.64
CA HIS A 215 23.34 -4.18 -2.67
C HIS A 215 24.79 -4.58 -2.39
N PHE A 216 25.14 -4.53 -1.11
CA PHE A 216 26.48 -4.85 -0.62
C PHE A 216 26.42 -6.14 0.24
N ARG A 217 27.03 -7.19 -0.23
CA ARG A 217 27.24 -8.40 0.56
C ARG A 217 28.58 -8.29 1.29
N MET A 218 28.53 -7.74 2.52
CA MET A 218 29.73 -7.45 3.31
C MET A 218 30.41 -8.73 3.78
N THR A 219 29.61 -9.72 4.17
CA THR A 219 30.04 -11.08 4.47
C THR A 219 28.98 -12.06 3.96
N ASP A 220 29.17 -13.35 4.17
CA ASP A 220 28.16 -14.35 3.83
C ASP A 220 26.90 -14.22 4.70
N GLU A 221 27.04 -13.59 5.87
CA GLU A 221 25.97 -13.41 6.84
C GLU A 221 25.36 -12.00 6.83
N LEU A 222 26.08 -10.99 6.34
CA LEU A 222 25.72 -9.57 6.52
C LEU A 222 25.63 -8.87 5.19
N SER A 223 24.45 -8.30 4.88
CA SER A 223 24.23 -7.51 3.66
C SER A 223 23.57 -6.18 3.97
N LEU A 224 23.88 -5.20 3.14
CA LEU A 224 23.37 -3.82 3.24
C LEU A 224 22.79 -3.41 1.90
N GLY A 225 21.54 -2.96 1.91
CA GLY A 225 20.86 -2.52 0.71
C GLY A 225 20.53 -1.04 0.72
N PHE A 226 20.55 -0.44 -0.46
CA PHE A 226 20.08 0.93 -0.70
C PHE A 226 19.17 0.91 -1.91
N SER A 227 18.04 1.63 -1.83
CA SER A 227 17.11 1.75 -2.94
C SER A 227 16.61 3.20 -3.02
N TYR A 228 16.53 3.71 -4.23
CA TYR A 228 15.97 5.02 -4.54
C TYR A 228 14.90 4.87 -5.60
N LYS A 229 13.73 5.46 -5.37
CA LYS A 229 12.68 5.58 -6.37
C LYS A 229 12.40 7.06 -6.60
N SER A 230 12.46 7.50 -7.85
CA SER A 230 12.27 8.89 -8.20
C SER A 230 10.84 9.35 -7.97
N PRO A 231 10.57 10.66 -7.92
CA PRO A 231 9.21 11.15 -7.96
C PRO A 231 8.55 10.77 -9.29
N VAL A 232 7.21 10.69 -9.27
CA VAL A 232 6.42 10.45 -10.49
C VAL A 232 5.38 11.55 -10.60
N THR A 233 5.35 12.24 -11.71
CA THR A 233 4.28 13.19 -12.01
C THR A 233 3.23 12.49 -12.86
N LEU A 234 2.01 12.44 -12.33
CA LEU A 234 0.84 11.86 -12.99
C LEU A 234 0.01 12.99 -13.61
N ASN A 235 -0.25 12.89 -14.89
CA ASN A 235 -1.22 13.75 -15.55
C ASN A 235 -2.52 12.96 -15.70
N ILE A 236 -3.52 13.34 -14.92
CA ILE A 236 -4.80 12.64 -14.81
C ILE A 236 -5.84 13.46 -15.57
N ALA A 237 -6.60 12.79 -16.44
CA ALA A 237 -7.71 13.38 -17.15
C ALA A 237 -8.95 12.50 -16.94
N GLY A 238 -10.12 13.12 -16.90
CA GLY A 238 -11.33 12.40 -16.62
C GLY A 238 -12.58 13.29 -16.67
N SER A 239 -13.61 12.90 -15.92
CA SER A 239 -14.87 13.62 -15.88
C SER A 239 -15.36 13.86 -14.45
N ALA A 240 -16.15 14.91 -14.31
CA ALA A 240 -16.93 15.20 -13.10
C ALA A 240 -18.42 15.14 -13.47
N ASP A 241 -19.15 14.32 -12.75
CA ASP A 241 -20.60 14.17 -12.92
C ASP A 241 -21.29 14.82 -11.71
N PHE A 242 -22.17 15.77 -11.97
CA PHE A 242 -22.95 16.45 -10.95
C PHE A 242 -24.41 16.03 -11.11
N SER A 243 -24.90 15.13 -10.27
CA SER A 243 -26.29 14.74 -10.26
C SER A 243 -27.10 15.69 -9.39
N ARG A 244 -28.19 16.23 -9.94
CA ARG A 244 -29.16 17.03 -9.20
C ARG A 244 -30.31 16.15 -8.75
N HIS A 245 -30.72 16.34 -7.50
CA HIS A 245 -31.85 15.54 -6.99
C HIS A 245 -33.17 16.01 -7.61
N HIS A 246 -34.16 15.12 -7.63
CA HIS A 246 -35.49 15.30 -8.25
C HIS A 246 -36.31 16.50 -7.70
N SER A 247 -35.89 17.14 -6.62
CA SER A 247 -36.58 18.27 -6.07
C SER A 247 -36.21 19.64 -6.70
N ASN A 248 -35.36 19.61 -7.75
CA ASN A 248 -35.04 20.87 -8.43
C ASN A 248 -36.16 21.18 -9.46
N MET A 249 -37.07 22.08 -9.08
CA MET A 249 -38.23 22.43 -9.91
C MET A 249 -37.84 22.91 -11.31
N LEU A 250 -36.70 23.57 -11.48
CA LEU A 250 -36.22 24.00 -12.79
C LEU A 250 -35.81 22.84 -13.68
N ALA A 251 -35.18 21.82 -13.07
CA ALA A 251 -34.83 20.60 -13.79
C ALA A 251 -36.07 19.77 -14.14
N ASP A 252 -37.01 19.68 -13.21
CA ASP A 252 -38.30 19.00 -13.45
C ASP A 252 -39.11 19.67 -14.55
N GLN A 253 -38.95 20.97 -14.74
CA GLN A 253 -39.57 21.74 -15.82
C GLN A 253 -38.75 21.76 -17.11
N GLY A 254 -37.62 21.04 -17.13
CA GLY A 254 -36.73 20.98 -18.30
C GLY A 254 -35.96 22.27 -18.60
N GLN A 255 -35.90 23.20 -17.64
CA GLN A 255 -35.21 24.47 -17.83
C GLN A 255 -33.69 24.35 -17.59
N VAL A 256 -33.27 23.37 -16.82
CA VAL A 256 -31.86 23.01 -16.62
C VAL A 256 -31.74 21.50 -16.61
N PRO A 257 -30.59 20.92 -16.98
CA PRO A 257 -30.45 19.48 -16.97
C PRO A 257 -30.36 18.92 -15.52
N HIS A 258 -30.81 17.68 -15.33
CA HIS A 258 -30.67 16.96 -14.04
C HIS A 258 -29.23 16.60 -13.74
N THR A 259 -28.43 16.40 -14.77
CA THR A 259 -27.01 16.04 -14.64
C THR A 259 -26.18 17.06 -15.42
N ILE A 260 -25.07 17.46 -14.85
CA ILE A 260 -24.07 18.28 -15.52
C ILE A 260 -22.78 17.47 -15.54
N ASP A 261 -22.26 17.24 -16.71
CA ASP A 261 -21.00 16.54 -16.91
C ASP A 261 -19.96 17.53 -17.43
N THR A 262 -18.77 17.48 -16.92
CA THR A 262 -17.67 18.34 -17.38
C THR A 262 -16.37 17.56 -17.34
N ASP A 263 -15.50 17.84 -18.28
CA ASP A 263 -14.16 17.26 -18.26
C ASP A 263 -13.33 17.91 -17.15
N VAL A 264 -12.42 17.11 -16.59
CA VAL A 264 -11.51 17.54 -15.54
C VAL A 264 -10.10 17.06 -15.82
N HIS A 265 -9.14 17.83 -15.33
CA HIS A 265 -7.74 17.39 -15.34
C HIS A 265 -7.03 17.78 -14.04
N SER A 266 -5.99 17.01 -13.72
CA SER A 266 -5.20 17.22 -12.51
C SER A 266 -3.77 16.75 -12.76
N THR A 267 -2.81 17.45 -12.18
CA THR A 267 -1.42 16.98 -12.12
C THR A 267 -1.08 16.66 -10.67
N VAL A 268 -0.70 15.41 -10.43
CA VAL A 268 -0.37 14.92 -9.09
C VAL A 268 1.12 14.57 -9.05
N HIS A 269 1.85 15.17 -8.10
CA HIS A 269 3.28 14.93 -7.89
C HIS A 269 3.45 13.92 -6.75
N LEU A 270 3.73 12.67 -7.12
CA LEU A 270 3.99 11.61 -6.14
C LEU A 270 5.46 11.65 -5.69
N PRO A 271 5.72 11.44 -4.39
CA PRO A 271 7.06 11.64 -3.84
C PRO A 271 8.09 10.59 -4.27
N ASP A 272 9.34 10.97 -4.19
CA ASP A 272 10.47 10.04 -4.22
C ASP A 272 10.68 9.40 -2.85
N SER A 273 11.40 8.29 -2.85
CA SER A 273 11.73 7.59 -1.60
C SER A 273 13.15 7.01 -1.62
N PHE A 274 13.75 6.97 -0.46
CA PHE A 274 15.08 6.40 -0.19
C PHE A 274 14.91 5.31 0.86
N ALA A 275 15.43 4.14 0.59
CA ALA A 275 15.35 3.02 1.53
C ALA A 275 16.75 2.48 1.82
N VAL A 276 16.96 2.11 3.09
CA VAL A 276 18.18 1.44 3.54
C VAL A 276 17.75 0.24 4.37
N GLY A 277 18.41 -0.90 4.17
CA GLY A 277 18.16 -2.10 4.95
C GLY A 277 19.45 -2.84 5.26
N LEU A 278 19.61 -3.25 6.51
CA LEU A 278 20.73 -4.07 6.98
C LEU A 278 20.18 -5.44 7.37
N ALA A 279 20.56 -6.47 6.62
CA ALA A 279 20.13 -7.83 6.86
C ALA A 279 21.28 -8.66 7.43
N TYR A 280 20.96 -9.50 8.43
CA TYR A 280 21.90 -10.37 9.11
C TYR A 280 21.34 -11.79 9.17
N ARG A 281 22.10 -12.74 8.62
CA ARG A 281 21.73 -14.17 8.51
C ARG A 281 22.74 -15.02 9.26
N PRO A 282 22.64 -15.12 10.60
CA PRO A 282 23.60 -15.90 11.41
C PRO A 282 23.53 -17.40 11.15
N LEU A 283 22.42 -17.89 10.63
CA LEU A 283 22.20 -19.29 10.29
C LEU A 283 21.50 -19.37 8.93
N GLU A 284 21.68 -20.47 8.22
CA GLU A 284 21.02 -20.66 6.92
C GLU A 284 19.49 -20.52 6.99
N ASN A 285 18.92 -20.85 8.15
CA ASN A 285 17.47 -20.85 8.36
C ASN A 285 16.97 -19.70 9.26
N LEU A 286 17.80 -18.69 9.58
CA LEU A 286 17.41 -17.59 10.45
C LEU A 286 17.99 -16.28 9.92
N SER A 287 17.12 -15.31 9.63
CA SER A 287 17.56 -13.99 9.18
C SER A 287 16.80 -12.88 9.89
N PHE A 288 17.47 -11.78 10.06
CA PHE A 288 16.96 -10.53 10.62
C PHE A 288 17.18 -9.41 9.62
N GLU A 289 16.31 -8.41 9.62
CA GLU A 289 16.59 -7.16 8.91
C GLU A 289 16.04 -6.00 9.73
N VAL A 290 16.82 -4.92 9.78
CA VAL A 290 16.35 -3.61 10.22
C VAL A 290 16.51 -2.64 9.05
N GLY A 291 15.52 -1.79 8.88
CA GLY A 291 15.53 -0.88 7.74
C GLY A 291 14.75 0.40 8.00
N THR A 292 14.93 1.32 7.07
CA THR A 292 14.18 2.57 7.08
C THR A 292 13.89 3.00 5.65
N VAL A 293 12.73 3.63 5.48
CA VAL A 293 12.36 4.30 4.22
C VAL A 293 12.06 5.75 4.56
N PHE A 294 12.69 6.66 3.83
CA PHE A 294 12.40 8.09 3.87
C PHE A 294 11.62 8.44 2.62
N THR A 295 10.45 9.07 2.77
CA THR A 295 9.60 9.50 1.66
C THR A 295 9.40 11.01 1.73
N ARG A 296 9.69 11.69 0.63
CA ARG A 296 9.69 13.15 0.58
C ARG A 296 8.29 13.69 0.26
N TRP A 297 7.35 13.48 1.21
CA TRP A 297 5.95 13.89 1.06
C TRP A 297 5.76 15.41 0.98
N SER A 298 6.76 16.20 1.39
CA SER A 298 6.72 17.67 1.23
C SER A 298 6.58 18.11 -0.24
N THR A 299 6.88 17.22 -1.20
CA THR A 299 6.65 17.49 -2.62
C THR A 299 5.18 17.35 -3.04
N TYR A 300 4.34 16.71 -2.21
CA TYR A 300 2.89 16.61 -2.43
C TYR A 300 2.22 17.83 -1.77
N ASP A 301 2.41 18.99 -2.38
CA ASP A 301 1.99 20.27 -1.81
C ASP A 301 0.49 20.52 -1.95
N SER A 302 -0.12 20.11 -3.05
CA SER A 302 -1.53 20.35 -3.31
C SER A 302 -2.11 19.28 -4.25
N MET A 303 -3.41 19.11 -4.14
CA MET A 303 -4.20 18.36 -5.11
C MET A 303 -5.15 19.35 -5.78
N ASN A 304 -4.87 19.68 -7.02
CA ASN A 304 -5.62 20.68 -7.79
C ASN A 304 -6.42 19.98 -8.88
N ILE A 305 -7.72 20.26 -8.92
CA ILE A 305 -8.62 19.74 -9.94
C ILE A 305 -9.14 20.93 -10.75
N TYR A 306 -8.91 20.90 -12.03
CA TYR A 306 -9.33 21.92 -12.97
C TYR A 306 -10.47 21.37 -13.82
N PHE A 307 -11.56 22.12 -13.87
CA PHE A 307 -12.73 21.79 -14.65
C PHE A 307 -12.68 22.52 -16.00
N ASP A 308 -13.36 22.01 -17.00
CA ASP A 308 -13.44 22.64 -18.33
C ASP A 308 -14.27 23.95 -18.32
N SER A 309 -14.53 24.46 -17.15
CA SER A 309 -15.08 25.77 -16.87
C SER A 309 -14.02 26.59 -16.12
N ASP A 310 -14.28 27.83 -15.82
CA ASP A 310 -13.35 28.66 -15.04
C ASP A 310 -13.25 28.21 -13.56
N PHE A 311 -13.92 27.12 -13.21
CA PHE A 311 -13.92 26.60 -11.84
C PHE A 311 -12.69 25.70 -11.60
N GLN A 312 -12.12 25.82 -10.41
CA GLN A 312 -11.03 24.95 -9.96
C GLN A 312 -11.19 24.65 -8.46
N SER A 313 -10.79 23.47 -8.09
CA SER A 313 -10.74 23.05 -6.69
C SER A 313 -9.28 22.88 -6.29
N ILE A 314 -8.81 23.70 -5.36
CA ILE A 314 -7.42 23.65 -4.87
C ILE A 314 -7.44 23.17 -3.41
N ASN A 315 -6.78 22.05 -3.16
CA ASN A 315 -6.65 21.49 -1.82
C ASN A 315 -5.17 21.46 -1.43
N HIS A 316 -4.76 22.43 -0.63
CA HIS A 316 -3.39 22.51 -0.12
C HIS A 316 -3.16 21.46 0.94
N LYS A 317 -2.19 20.59 0.72
CA LYS A 317 -1.85 19.48 1.62
C LYS A 317 -0.80 19.89 2.64
N LYS A 318 0.26 20.57 2.20
CA LYS A 318 1.40 20.99 3.03
C LYS A 318 1.92 19.86 3.92
N TRP A 319 2.07 18.71 3.31
CA TRP A 319 2.54 17.50 4.02
C TRP A 319 4.00 17.64 4.40
N ARG A 320 4.42 16.86 5.41
CA ARG A 320 5.80 16.77 5.89
C ARG A 320 6.42 15.48 5.38
N ASP A 321 7.74 15.48 5.30
CA ASP A 321 8.48 14.26 4.94
C ASP A 321 8.27 13.18 6.00
N GLY A 322 8.19 11.94 5.53
CA GLY A 322 7.90 10.79 6.37
C GLY A 322 9.05 9.80 6.48
N TRP A 323 9.08 9.11 7.60
CA TRP A 323 10.00 8.00 7.85
C TRP A 323 9.20 6.76 8.21
N ASN A 324 9.59 5.65 7.62
CA ASN A 324 9.15 4.31 8.02
C ASN A 324 10.38 3.59 8.58
N PHE A 325 10.29 3.08 9.79
CA PHE A 325 11.31 2.24 10.42
C PHE A 325 10.76 0.84 10.54
N ASN A 326 11.52 -0.17 10.12
CA ASN A 326 11.06 -1.54 10.18
C ASN A 326 12.14 -2.46 10.78
N ALA A 327 11.66 -3.55 11.37
CA ALA A 327 12.49 -4.62 11.90
C ALA A 327 11.78 -5.95 11.67
N SER A 328 12.50 -6.97 11.27
CA SER A 328 11.89 -8.24 10.89
C SER A 328 12.78 -9.43 11.18
N VAL A 329 12.13 -10.57 11.38
CA VAL A 329 12.79 -11.87 11.56
C VAL A 329 12.08 -12.89 10.69
N GLU A 330 12.88 -13.74 10.05
CA GLU A 330 12.42 -14.91 9.31
C GLU A 330 13.16 -16.12 9.85
N TYR A 331 12.39 -17.16 10.20
CA TYR A 331 12.94 -18.42 10.70
C TYR A 331 12.29 -19.59 9.97
N GLU A 332 13.10 -20.41 9.36
CA GLU A 332 12.69 -21.59 8.59
C GLU A 332 13.09 -22.88 9.32
N PRO A 333 12.33 -23.29 10.36
CA PRO A 333 12.67 -24.50 11.12
C PRO A 333 12.63 -25.78 10.28
N LEU A 334 11.88 -25.79 9.20
CA LEU A 334 11.70 -26.92 8.30
C LEU A 334 11.64 -26.40 6.86
N ASP A 335 12.06 -27.20 5.90
CA ASP A 335 12.07 -26.83 4.47
C ASP A 335 10.70 -26.41 3.91
N TRP A 336 9.62 -26.75 4.60
CA TRP A 336 8.25 -26.45 4.18
C TRP A 336 7.55 -25.45 5.10
N LEU A 337 8.24 -24.92 6.10
CA LEU A 337 7.64 -24.00 7.08
C LEU A 337 8.53 -22.79 7.28
N ALA A 338 8.02 -21.63 6.95
CA ALA A 338 8.66 -20.35 7.25
C ALA A 338 7.80 -19.53 8.23
N LEU A 339 8.40 -19.14 9.33
CA LEU A 339 7.80 -18.28 10.35
C LEU A 339 8.40 -16.89 10.20
N ARG A 340 7.54 -15.89 10.04
CA ARG A 340 7.96 -14.51 9.85
C ARG A 340 7.28 -13.59 10.84
N ALA A 341 8.04 -12.63 11.30
CA ALA A 341 7.48 -11.54 12.09
C ALA A 341 8.16 -10.24 11.68
N GLY A 342 7.35 -9.21 11.57
CA GLY A 342 7.82 -7.88 11.24
C GLY A 342 7.13 -6.83 12.10
N PHE A 343 7.83 -5.75 12.33
CA PHE A 343 7.32 -4.56 13.01
C PHE A 343 7.70 -3.34 12.18
N TRP A 344 6.79 -2.37 12.08
CA TRP A 344 7.10 -1.09 11.47
C TRP A 344 6.46 0.06 12.26
N TYR A 345 7.12 1.22 12.18
CA TYR A 345 6.62 2.48 12.71
C TYR A 345 6.78 3.56 11.65
N GLU A 346 5.70 4.31 11.39
CA GLU A 346 5.67 5.41 10.43
C GLU A 346 5.39 6.73 11.13
N THR A 347 6.19 7.74 10.80
CA THR A 347 5.97 9.10 11.32
C THR A 347 4.78 9.76 10.61
N PRO A 348 4.05 10.67 11.29
CA PRO A 348 2.95 11.38 10.66
C PRO A 348 3.45 12.36 9.59
N VAL A 349 2.83 12.31 8.42
CA VAL A 349 3.17 13.21 7.31
C VAL A 349 2.12 14.31 7.11
N THR A 350 0.89 14.09 7.54
CA THR A 350 -0.17 15.08 7.40
C THR A 350 0.03 16.24 8.36
N ASN A 351 -0.42 17.42 7.92
CA ASN A 351 -0.40 18.64 8.72
C ASN A 351 -1.80 18.84 9.32
N GLU A 352 -1.89 18.94 10.63
CA GLU A 352 -3.18 19.07 11.35
C GLU A 352 -4.02 20.23 10.84
N SER A 353 -3.39 21.35 10.46
CA SER A 353 -4.12 22.52 9.95
C SER A 353 -4.63 22.35 8.51
N HIS A 354 -4.20 21.29 7.81
CA HIS A 354 -4.58 20.97 6.44
C HIS A 354 -5.03 19.50 6.32
N ALA A 355 -5.47 18.93 7.43
CA ALA A 355 -6.00 17.57 7.46
C ALA A 355 -7.31 17.49 6.69
N ASP A 356 -7.52 16.38 5.99
CA ASP A 356 -8.77 16.10 5.31
C ASP A 356 -9.14 14.63 5.50
N PHE A 357 -10.32 14.26 5.04
CA PHE A 357 -10.84 12.90 5.21
C PHE A 357 -10.34 11.90 4.14
N MET A 358 -9.57 12.36 3.16
CA MET A 358 -8.96 11.46 2.17
C MET A 358 -7.95 10.53 2.83
N VAL A 359 -7.04 11.14 3.64
CA VAL A 359 -6.02 10.41 4.37
C VAL A 359 -6.11 10.84 5.84
N PRO A 360 -7.04 10.29 6.60
CA PRO A 360 -7.13 10.59 8.03
C PRO A 360 -5.92 9.96 8.73
N SER A 361 -4.89 10.74 8.95
CA SER A 361 -3.57 10.20 9.22
C SER A 361 -2.92 10.85 10.44
N HIS A 362 -2.54 9.98 11.35
CA HIS A 362 -1.56 10.23 12.41
C HIS A 362 -0.46 9.16 12.28
N GLY A 363 0.59 9.16 13.07
CA GLY A 363 1.64 8.13 13.00
C GLY A 363 1.08 6.70 13.14
N ARG A 364 1.63 5.71 12.43
CA ARG A 364 1.14 4.31 12.45
C ARG A 364 2.22 3.36 12.95
N THR A 365 1.77 2.31 13.60
CA THR A 365 2.60 1.14 13.90
C THR A 365 1.89 -0.11 13.39
N GLY A 366 2.66 -1.12 12.94
CA GLY A 366 2.11 -2.38 12.51
C GLY A 366 2.99 -3.54 12.90
N VAL A 367 2.30 -4.65 13.07
CA VAL A 367 2.98 -5.91 13.37
C VAL A 367 2.47 -6.95 12.38
N UNK A 368 3.25 -7.68 11.77
CA UNK A 368 2.94 -8.71 10.84
C UNK A 368 3.39 -10.03 11.42
N UNK A 369 2.80 -11.07 11.20
CA UNK A 369 3.14 -12.38 11.49
C UNK A 369 2.60 -13.25 10.41
N UNK A 370 3.35 -14.00 9.89
CA UNK A 370 3.01 -14.91 8.87
C UNK A 370 3.53 -16.27 9.13
N UNK A 371 2.83 -17.02 8.81
CA UNK A 371 3.20 -18.37 8.76
C UNK A 371 3.04 -18.78 7.36
N GLN A 372 3.99 -19.11 6.69
CA GLN A 372 3.93 -19.64 5.32
C GLN A 372 4.17 -21.14 5.31
N LEU A 373 3.27 -21.85 4.65
CA LEU A 373 3.43 -23.30 4.41
C LEU A 373 3.76 -23.48 2.93
N ASP A 374 4.92 -24.07 2.66
CA ASP A 374 5.36 -24.36 1.30
C ASP A 374 4.90 -25.76 0.92
N ALA A 375 3.82 -25.83 0.16
CA ALA A 375 3.39 -27.10 -0.39
C ALA A 375 4.38 -27.54 -1.49
N ARG A 376 5.18 -28.52 -1.20
CA ARG A 376 5.97 -29.20 -2.24
C ARG A 376 4.98 -29.96 -3.13
N SER A 377 4.52 -29.32 -4.20
CA SER A 377 3.85 -30.06 -5.26
C SER A 377 4.94 -30.89 -5.98
N GLY A 378 4.83 -32.16 -5.89
CA GLY A 378 5.67 -33.10 -6.68
C GLY A 378 5.36 -33.07 -8.17
N LEU A 379 4.71 -32.02 -8.64
CA LEU A 379 4.42 -31.75 -10.03
C LEU A 379 5.32 -30.61 -10.51
N CYS A 380 6.56 -30.98 -10.79
CA CYS A 380 7.33 -30.23 -11.78
C CYS A 380 6.78 -30.69 -13.14
N PRO A 381 6.04 -29.85 -13.89
CA PRO A 381 5.68 -30.28 -15.24
C PRO A 381 6.97 -30.40 -16.05
N SER A 382 7.29 -31.61 -16.43
CA SER A 382 8.36 -31.87 -17.40
C SER A 382 7.88 -31.35 -18.76
N LEU A 383 7.99 -30.04 -18.98
CA LEU A 383 8.05 -29.54 -20.33
C LEU A 383 9.35 -30.05 -20.91
N GLY A 384 9.23 -30.96 -21.88
CA GLY A 384 10.35 -31.63 -22.51
C GLY A 384 11.38 -30.66 -23.06
N ALA A 385 12.41 -30.43 -22.28
CA ALA A 385 13.62 -29.76 -22.68
C ALA A 385 14.79 -30.59 -22.21
N GLN A 386 15.77 -30.68 -23.03
CA GLN A 386 16.93 -31.57 -22.95
C GLN A 386 17.57 -31.64 -21.55
N PRO A 387 18.12 -32.81 -21.16
CA PRO A 387 18.81 -32.94 -19.89
C PRO A 387 20.10 -32.10 -19.90
N GLY A 388 20.20 -31.17 -18.99
CA GLY A 388 21.39 -30.36 -18.79
C GLY A 388 21.21 -28.93 -18.35
N LEU A 389 20.02 -28.37 -18.46
CA LEU A 389 19.78 -26.91 -18.20
C LEU A 389 19.05 -26.63 -16.89
N PHE A 390 18.55 -27.62 -16.19
CA PHE A 390 17.91 -27.43 -14.89
C PHE A 390 18.58 -28.35 -13.86
N GLY A 391 19.76 -27.93 -13.41
CA GLY A 391 20.37 -28.58 -12.29
C GLY A 391 19.56 -28.43 -10.99
N ASP A 392 19.78 -29.37 -10.09
CA ASP A 392 19.12 -29.69 -8.81
C ASP A 392 18.74 -28.54 -7.84
N ARG A 393 18.52 -27.32 -8.31
CA ARG A 393 18.25 -26.17 -7.44
C ARG A 393 16.82 -25.61 -7.52
N CYS A 394 15.83 -26.38 -7.94
CA CYS A 394 14.41 -26.02 -7.73
C CYS A 394 14.01 -26.05 -6.24
N ARG A 395 14.97 -26.18 -5.34
CA ARG A 395 14.70 -26.44 -3.92
C ARG A 395 14.41 -25.19 -3.05
N ARG A 396 14.53 -23.96 -3.58
CA ARG A 396 14.56 -22.80 -2.67
C ARG A 396 13.44 -21.78 -2.82
N TYR A 397 12.55 -21.88 -3.83
CA TYR A 397 11.53 -20.84 -3.99
C TYR A 397 10.15 -21.46 -4.29
N PRO A 398 9.30 -21.59 -3.26
CA PRO A 398 7.97 -22.16 -3.44
C PRO A 398 6.97 -21.18 -4.01
N PHE A 399 6.08 -21.69 -4.83
CA PHE A 399 4.87 -20.98 -5.27
C PHE A 399 3.96 -20.69 -4.08
N VAL A 400 3.59 -19.45 -3.90
CA VAL A 400 2.59 -19.09 -2.90
C VAL A 400 1.20 -19.30 -3.48
N ARG A 401 0.50 -20.33 -3.03
CA ARG A 401 -0.96 -20.41 -3.17
C ARG A 401 -1.56 -19.71 -1.96
N GLY A 402 -2.17 -18.57 -2.19
CA GLY A 402 -3.01 -17.96 -1.16
C GLY A 402 -4.33 -18.73 -1.08
N GLU A 403 -4.46 -19.65 -0.15
CA GLU A 403 -5.78 -20.20 0.20
C GLU A 403 -6.42 -19.31 1.26
N CYS A 404 -7.52 -18.71 0.88
CA CYS A 404 -8.40 -18.02 1.81
C CYS A 404 -9.16 -19.09 2.61
N GLN A 405 -8.75 -19.33 3.84
CA GLN A 405 -9.56 -20.17 4.73
C GLN A 405 -10.71 -19.36 5.29
N GLN A 406 -11.90 -19.64 4.78
CA GLN A 406 -13.14 -19.26 5.46
C GLN A 406 -13.29 -20.11 6.72
N ARG A 407 -13.19 -19.50 7.88
CA ARG A 407 -13.64 -20.15 9.12
C ARG A 407 -15.16 -20.02 9.22
N GLU A 408 -15.85 -21.13 9.12
CA GLU A 408 -17.25 -21.21 9.52
C GLU A 408 -17.35 -20.98 11.03
N GLN A 409 -18.19 -20.03 11.42
CA GLN A 409 -18.52 -19.83 12.83
C GLN A 409 -19.67 -20.77 13.21
N PRO A 410 -19.60 -21.45 14.34
CA PRO A 410 -20.78 -22.13 14.87
C PRO A 410 -21.70 -21.12 15.54
N GLU A 411 -22.99 -21.20 15.21
CA GLU A 411 -24.03 -20.45 15.87
C GLU A 411 -24.19 -20.92 17.32
N HIS A 412 -24.02 -20.01 18.26
CA HIS A 412 -24.80 -20.06 19.51
C HIS A 412 -24.73 -18.73 20.25
N GLY A 413 -25.89 -18.29 20.71
CA GLY A 413 -26.16 -17.02 21.29
C GLY A 413 -25.56 -16.80 22.68
N GLY A 414 -25.34 -15.54 22.99
CA GLY A 414 -24.96 -15.09 24.31
C GLY A 414 -24.37 -13.69 24.26
N GLN A 415 -25.12 -12.75 24.77
CA GLN A 415 -24.68 -11.38 24.99
C GLN A 415 -23.40 -11.36 25.81
N HIS A 416 -22.44 -10.55 25.44
CA HIS A 416 -21.74 -9.63 26.34
C HIS A 416 -20.45 -9.05 25.76
N LEU A 417 -20.31 -7.77 26.02
CA LEU A 417 -19.13 -6.91 26.09
C LEU A 417 -18.20 -6.83 24.86
N PHE A 418 -18.24 -5.67 24.30
CA PHE A 418 -17.28 -5.17 23.34
C PHE A 418 -15.84 -5.31 23.85
N ARG A 419 -15.12 -6.24 23.31
CA ARG A 419 -13.67 -6.25 23.36
C ARG A 419 -13.16 -6.21 21.92
N HIS A 420 -12.27 -5.30 21.70
CA HIS A 420 -11.55 -5.03 20.48
C HIS A 420 -11.29 -6.26 19.63
N HIS A 421 -11.97 -6.39 18.52
CA HIS A 421 -11.61 -7.37 17.52
C HIS A 421 -10.45 -6.83 16.71
N ARG A 422 -9.31 -7.42 16.90
CA ARG A 422 -8.19 -7.24 16.00
C ARG A 422 -8.49 -7.97 14.72
N LEU A 423 -8.65 -7.22 13.68
CA LEU A 423 -8.60 -7.78 12.35
C LEU A 423 -7.14 -8.19 12.12
N HIS A 424 -6.91 -9.44 11.84
CA HIS A 424 -5.62 -9.86 11.30
C HIS A 424 -5.57 -9.44 9.85
N VAL A 425 -5.34 -8.18 9.67
CA VAL A 425 -5.07 -7.68 8.39
C VAL A 425 -3.63 -7.75 8.24
N LEU A 426 -3.48 -8.16 7.28
CA LEU A 426 -2.73 -7.68 6.21
C LEU A 426 -2.98 -6.18 6.03
N MET A 427 -2.39 -5.42 6.97
CA MET A 427 -2.37 -3.97 7.06
C MET A 427 -3.70 -3.26 7.25
N ALA A 428 -3.97 -2.98 8.45
CA ALA A 428 -4.82 -1.86 8.77
C ALA A 428 -4.11 -1.03 9.84
N GLY A 429 -3.74 0.16 9.51
CA GLY A 429 -3.51 1.16 10.52
C GLY A 429 -4.87 1.66 10.99
N LEU A 430 -5.18 1.43 12.24
CA LEU A 430 -6.37 2.01 12.87
C LEU A 430 -5.95 3.28 13.58
N PRO A 431 -6.52 4.43 13.24
CA PRO A 431 -6.35 5.60 14.08
C PRO A 431 -7.15 5.43 15.37
N ARG A 432 -6.50 5.66 16.48
CA ARG A 432 -7.19 5.95 17.74
C ARG A 432 -7.25 7.46 17.92
N ARG A 433 -8.31 7.89 18.51
CA ARG A 433 -8.76 9.24 18.83
C ARG A 433 -7.71 10.37 18.80
N ALA A 434 -8.00 11.41 18.08
CA ALA A 434 -7.47 12.72 18.35
C ALA A 434 -8.24 13.33 19.51
#